data_14e2d89c3c9943b35f65d09c51e14231
#
_entry.id   14e2d89c3c9943b35f65d09c51e14231
#
_cell.length_a   1.000
_cell.length_b   1.000
_cell.length_c   1.000
_cell.angle_alpha   90.00
_cell.angle_beta   90.00
_cell.angle_gamma   90.00
#
_symmetry.space_group_name_H-M   'P 1'
#
loop_
_entity.id
_entity.type
_entity.pdbx_description
1 polymer ?
#
loop_
_entity_poly.entity_id
_entity_poly.type
_entity_poly.pdbx_seq_one_letter_code
_entity_poly.pdbx_strand_id
1 'polypeptide(L)'
;MELNTKLKEARSHAGLTQEEVAEAIQVSRQTISNWETGKFYPDILSVIKLSDLYAISLDELLKGDKKMIEHLEESTDVVSSNRRLIAAVIVNVALMIILVTFNGLISNNRLLIGISAVIGILSTCVLFYQLIKKF
;
A
#
# COMPACT_ATOMS: atom_id res chain seq x y z
N MET A 1 -9.75 20.55 -14.17
CA MET A 1 -11.04 19.90 -13.96
C MET A 1 -10.78 18.72 -13.05
N GLU A 2 -11.55 18.53 -12.00
CA GLU A 2 -11.32 17.47 -11.02
C GLU A 2 -11.73 16.11 -11.61
N LEU A 3 -11.08 15.02 -11.14
CA LEU A 3 -11.31 13.67 -11.63
C LEU A 3 -12.78 13.24 -11.56
N ASN A 4 -13.46 13.56 -10.46
CA ASN A 4 -14.88 13.25 -10.25
C ASN A 4 -15.77 13.73 -11.41
N THR A 5 -15.56 14.99 -11.85
CA THR A 5 -16.30 15.58 -12.96
C THR A 5 -15.98 14.88 -14.28
N LYS A 6 -14.70 14.60 -14.52
CA LYS A 6 -14.26 13.87 -15.72
C LYS A 6 -14.83 12.47 -15.81
N LEU A 7 -14.85 11.73 -14.68
CA LEU A 7 -15.44 10.39 -14.63
C LEU A 7 -16.93 10.41 -15.01
N LYS A 8 -17.67 11.38 -14.44
CA LYS A 8 -19.11 11.54 -14.74
C LYS A 8 -19.36 11.89 -16.20
N GLU A 9 -18.56 12.82 -16.74
CA GLU A 9 -18.66 13.22 -18.15
C GLU A 9 -18.31 12.08 -19.09
N ALA A 10 -17.20 11.39 -18.84
CA ALA A 10 -16.75 10.24 -19.63
C ALA A 10 -17.81 9.12 -19.65
N ARG A 11 -18.38 8.79 -18.48
CA ARG A 11 -19.49 7.84 -18.40
C ARG A 11 -20.69 8.28 -19.25
N SER A 12 -21.06 9.56 -19.13
CA SER A 12 -22.20 10.11 -19.88
C SER A 12 -21.95 10.09 -21.39
N HIS A 13 -20.72 10.38 -21.83
CA HIS A 13 -20.33 10.31 -23.24
C HIS A 13 -20.33 8.87 -23.76
N ALA A 14 -19.95 7.90 -22.92
CA ALA A 14 -20.04 6.48 -23.25
C ALA A 14 -21.49 5.95 -23.25
N GLY A 15 -22.47 6.74 -22.84
CA GLY A 15 -23.89 6.36 -22.78
C GLY A 15 -24.21 5.35 -21.67
N LEU A 16 -23.32 5.19 -20.68
CA LEU A 16 -23.44 4.18 -19.63
C LEU A 16 -24.12 4.75 -18.38
N THR A 17 -24.88 3.91 -17.69
CA THR A 17 -25.41 4.17 -16.35
C THR A 17 -24.34 3.87 -15.28
N GLN A 18 -24.52 4.40 -14.07
CA GLN A 18 -23.65 4.06 -12.93
C GLN A 18 -23.69 2.56 -12.58
N GLU A 19 -24.82 1.91 -12.82
CA GLU A 19 -25.02 0.47 -12.59
C GLU A 19 -24.18 -0.35 -13.57
N GLU A 20 -24.25 -0.06 -14.87
CA GLU A 20 -23.49 -0.76 -15.90
C GLU A 20 -21.98 -0.61 -15.72
N VAL A 21 -21.51 0.59 -15.33
CA VAL A 21 -20.09 0.79 -15.01
C VAL A 21 -19.69 -0.01 -13.79
N ALA A 22 -20.50 0.00 -12.74
CA ALA A 22 -20.23 -0.74 -11.52
C ALA A 22 -20.09 -2.25 -11.77
N GLU A 23 -20.97 -2.80 -12.60
CA GLU A 23 -20.94 -4.20 -13.03
C GLU A 23 -19.67 -4.50 -13.86
N ALA A 24 -19.35 -3.64 -14.84
CA ALA A 24 -18.22 -3.82 -15.73
C ALA A 24 -16.87 -3.87 -15.00
N ILE A 25 -16.67 -3.02 -13.97
CA ILE A 25 -15.41 -2.98 -13.22
C ILE A 25 -15.46 -3.73 -11.87
N GLN A 26 -16.58 -4.38 -11.55
CA GLN A 26 -16.79 -5.21 -10.36
C GLN A 26 -16.72 -4.43 -9.03
N VAL A 27 -17.44 -3.32 -8.96
CA VAL A 27 -17.62 -2.52 -7.73
C VAL A 27 -19.12 -2.28 -7.48
N SER A 28 -19.46 -1.68 -6.33
CA SER A 28 -20.85 -1.30 -6.09
C SER A 28 -21.24 -0.02 -6.85
N ARG A 29 -22.52 0.12 -7.23
CA ARG A 29 -23.05 1.38 -7.78
C ARG A 29 -22.77 2.57 -6.86
N GLN A 30 -22.85 2.35 -5.53
CA GLN A 30 -22.55 3.39 -4.54
C GLN A 30 -21.09 3.85 -4.62
N THR A 31 -20.15 2.95 -4.94
CA THR A 31 -18.74 3.28 -5.14
C THR A 31 -18.58 4.24 -6.33
N ILE A 32 -19.21 3.94 -7.46
CA ILE A 32 -19.20 4.83 -8.64
C ILE A 32 -19.78 6.20 -8.29
N SER A 33 -20.91 6.23 -7.61
CA SER A 33 -21.54 7.49 -7.17
C SER A 33 -20.62 8.30 -6.26
N ASN A 34 -19.90 7.66 -5.34
CA ASN A 34 -18.96 8.32 -4.45
C ASN A 34 -17.77 8.93 -5.20
N TRP A 35 -17.25 8.24 -6.22
CA TRP A 35 -16.17 8.75 -7.06
C TRP A 35 -16.63 9.95 -7.91
N GLU A 36 -17.81 9.89 -8.52
CA GLU A 36 -18.37 10.96 -9.34
C GLU A 36 -18.79 12.19 -8.52
N THR A 37 -19.04 12.01 -7.23
CA THR A 37 -19.36 13.13 -6.29
C THR A 37 -18.14 13.64 -5.54
N GLY A 38 -16.96 13.04 -5.72
CA GLY A 38 -15.72 13.45 -5.06
C GLY A 38 -15.64 13.12 -3.57
N LYS A 39 -16.50 12.20 -3.07
CA LYS A 39 -16.43 11.73 -1.68
C LYS A 39 -15.19 10.90 -1.41
N PHE A 40 -14.83 10.07 -2.36
CA PHE A 40 -13.64 9.21 -2.33
C PHE A 40 -12.98 9.22 -3.70
N TYR A 41 -11.68 8.93 -3.73
CA TYR A 41 -10.94 8.69 -4.96
C TYR A 41 -10.94 7.20 -5.30
N PRO A 42 -11.00 6.84 -6.60
CA PRO A 42 -10.76 5.48 -7.01
C PRO A 42 -9.28 5.11 -6.83
N ASP A 43 -8.99 3.82 -6.57
CA ASP A 43 -7.63 3.31 -6.64
C ASP A 43 -7.11 3.25 -8.07
N ILE A 44 -5.79 3.09 -8.24
CA ILE A 44 -5.14 3.12 -9.56
C ILE A 44 -5.67 2.03 -10.51
N LEU A 45 -5.99 0.85 -10.00
CA LEU A 45 -6.51 -0.24 -10.82
C LEU A 45 -7.92 0.09 -11.32
N SER A 46 -8.74 0.71 -10.48
CA SER A 46 -10.07 1.19 -10.86
C SER A 46 -9.99 2.30 -11.90
N VAL A 47 -9.03 3.24 -11.77
CA VAL A 47 -8.82 4.31 -12.77
C VAL A 47 -8.41 3.73 -14.13
N ILE A 48 -7.54 2.73 -14.15
CA ILE A 48 -7.12 2.04 -15.38
C ILE A 48 -8.34 1.36 -16.04
N LYS A 49 -9.13 0.60 -15.28
CA LYS A 49 -10.35 -0.05 -15.81
C LYS A 49 -11.37 0.95 -16.37
N LEU A 50 -11.54 2.10 -15.68
CA LEU A 50 -12.42 3.17 -16.13
C LEU A 50 -11.88 3.85 -17.41
N SER A 51 -10.57 4.07 -17.51
CA SER A 51 -9.90 4.57 -18.70
C SER A 51 -10.18 3.67 -19.91
N ASP A 52 -10.01 2.35 -19.74
CA ASP A 52 -10.28 1.35 -20.78
C ASP A 52 -11.78 1.32 -21.15
N LEU A 53 -12.66 1.31 -20.15
CA LEU A 53 -14.12 1.23 -20.35
C LEU A 53 -14.67 2.45 -21.09
N TYR A 54 -14.16 3.63 -20.79
CA TYR A 54 -14.60 4.89 -21.41
C TYR A 54 -13.83 5.24 -22.69
N ALA A 55 -12.83 4.42 -23.07
CA ALA A 55 -11.95 4.64 -24.21
C ALA A 55 -11.26 6.03 -24.18
N ILE A 56 -10.87 6.49 -23.01
CA ILE A 56 -10.13 7.74 -22.80
C ILE A 56 -8.76 7.42 -22.17
N SER A 57 -7.75 8.24 -22.47
CA SER A 57 -6.41 8.01 -21.95
C SER A 57 -6.34 8.25 -20.44
N LEU A 58 -5.49 7.48 -19.76
CA LEU A 58 -5.21 7.66 -18.34
C LEU A 58 -4.67 9.09 -18.06
N ASP A 59 -3.82 9.61 -18.95
CA ASP A 59 -3.29 10.98 -18.88
C ASP A 59 -4.42 12.02 -18.91
N GLU A 60 -5.40 11.84 -19.76
CA GLU A 60 -6.56 12.72 -19.87
C GLU A 60 -7.44 12.70 -18.61
N LEU A 61 -7.62 11.53 -18.00
CA LEU A 61 -8.32 11.40 -16.72
C LEU A 61 -7.58 12.11 -15.57
N LEU A 62 -6.28 11.89 -15.46
CA LEU A 62 -5.47 12.35 -14.32
C LEU A 62 -4.95 13.77 -14.47
N LYS A 63 -4.83 14.28 -15.69
CA LYS A 63 -4.26 15.60 -15.97
C LYS A 63 -5.03 16.73 -15.30
N GLY A 64 -4.34 17.47 -14.46
CA GLY A 64 -4.89 18.65 -13.77
C GLY A 64 -5.57 18.37 -12.42
N ASP A 65 -5.65 17.12 -11.99
CA ASP A 65 -6.09 16.79 -10.63
C ASP A 65 -4.88 16.48 -9.73
N LYS A 66 -4.35 17.53 -9.10
CA LYS A 66 -3.21 17.41 -8.18
C LYS A 66 -3.53 16.56 -6.95
N LYS A 67 -4.77 16.59 -6.47
CA LYS A 67 -5.19 15.82 -5.29
C LYS A 67 -5.21 14.32 -5.57
N MET A 68 -5.62 13.93 -6.79
CA MET A 68 -5.57 12.53 -7.19
C MET A 68 -4.13 12.03 -7.31
N ILE A 69 -3.22 12.82 -7.86
CA ILE A 69 -1.79 12.46 -7.95
C ILE A 69 -1.21 12.29 -6.56
N GLU A 70 -1.46 13.23 -5.65
CA GLU A 70 -1.02 13.18 -4.25
C GLU A 70 -1.56 11.92 -3.52
N HIS A 71 -2.85 11.61 -3.72
CA HIS A 71 -3.47 10.40 -3.17
C HIS A 71 -2.82 9.10 -3.69
N LEU A 72 -2.47 9.04 -4.98
CA LEU A 72 -1.77 7.90 -5.58
C LEU A 72 -0.33 7.78 -5.05
N GLU A 73 0.39 8.90 -4.89
CA GLU A 73 1.72 8.93 -4.30
C GLU A 73 1.70 8.44 -2.86
N GLU A 74 0.78 8.93 -2.03
CA GLU A 74 0.63 8.53 -0.64
C GLU A 74 0.32 7.03 -0.50
N SER A 75 -0.57 6.48 -1.33
CA SER A 75 -0.87 5.05 -1.33
C SER A 75 0.32 4.19 -1.76
N THR A 76 1.18 4.69 -2.65
CA THR A 76 2.40 4.01 -3.09
C THR A 76 3.50 4.06 -2.02
N ASP A 77 3.62 5.16 -1.29
CA ASP A 77 4.59 5.32 -0.19
C ASP A 77 4.31 4.39 0.98
N VAL A 78 3.06 4.12 1.32
CA VAL A 78 2.68 3.13 2.33
C VAL A 78 3.19 1.73 1.95
N VAL A 79 3.07 1.33 0.69
CA VAL A 79 3.55 0.03 0.20
C VAL A 79 5.08 -0.05 0.26
N SER A 80 5.79 1.00 -0.18
CA SER A 80 7.26 1.04 -0.16
C SER A 80 7.82 1.01 1.26
N SER A 81 7.16 1.69 2.18
CA SER A 81 7.52 1.74 3.60
C SER A 81 7.33 0.38 4.29
N ASN A 82 6.24 -0.34 4.01
CA ASN A 82 6.00 -1.68 4.53
C ASN A 82 7.05 -2.68 4.03
N ARG A 83 7.47 -2.57 2.78
CA ARG A 83 8.50 -3.42 2.19
C ARG A 83 9.86 -3.25 2.88
N ARG A 84 10.24 -2.01 3.23
CA ARG A 84 11.48 -1.72 3.99
C ARG A 84 11.41 -2.29 5.41
N LEU A 85 10.27 -2.20 6.08
CA LEU A 85 10.07 -2.79 7.41
C LEU A 85 10.18 -4.32 7.39
N ILE A 86 9.55 -4.97 6.42
CA ILE A 86 9.65 -6.43 6.25
C ILE A 86 11.10 -6.83 6.00
N ALA A 87 11.83 -6.13 5.15
CA ALA A 87 13.24 -6.39 4.89
C ALA A 87 14.10 -6.24 6.17
N ALA A 88 13.86 -5.21 6.98
CA ALA A 88 14.56 -5.01 8.25
C ALA A 88 14.29 -6.13 9.25
N VAL A 89 13.05 -6.62 9.33
CA VAL A 89 12.67 -7.76 10.17
C VAL A 89 13.38 -9.04 9.72
N ILE A 90 13.41 -9.32 8.42
CA ILE A 90 14.09 -10.49 7.86
C ILE A 90 15.59 -10.46 8.19
N VAL A 91 16.26 -9.31 7.99
CA VAL A 91 17.69 -9.16 8.31
C VAL A 91 17.94 -9.36 9.80
N ASN A 92 17.09 -8.83 10.68
CA ASN A 92 17.22 -8.99 12.12
C ASN A 92 17.08 -10.45 12.54
N VAL A 93 16.10 -11.17 12.01
CA VAL A 93 15.88 -12.60 12.28
C VAL A 93 17.09 -13.43 11.80
N ALA A 94 17.62 -13.14 10.60
CA ALA A 94 18.79 -13.82 10.07
C ALA A 94 20.04 -13.60 10.95
N LEU A 95 20.28 -12.37 11.40
CA LEU A 95 21.37 -12.04 12.34
C LEU A 95 21.23 -12.79 13.66
N MET A 96 20.01 -12.93 14.18
CA MET A 96 19.73 -13.69 15.40
C MET A 96 20.07 -15.17 15.24
N ILE A 97 19.67 -15.78 14.12
CA ILE A 97 19.98 -17.17 13.83
C ILE A 97 21.52 -17.38 13.76
N ILE A 98 22.22 -16.49 13.08
CA ILE A 98 23.70 -16.52 12.98
C ILE A 98 24.34 -16.41 14.34
N LEU A 99 23.89 -15.48 15.18
CA LEU A 99 24.42 -15.30 16.55
C LEU A 99 24.22 -16.54 17.42
N VAL A 100 23.03 -17.15 17.37
CA VAL A 100 22.73 -18.35 18.15
C VAL A 100 23.56 -19.56 17.67
N THR A 101 23.69 -19.75 16.36
CA THR A 101 24.49 -20.86 15.79
C THR A 101 25.98 -20.66 16.07
N PHE A 102 26.50 -19.44 15.96
CA PHE A 102 27.89 -19.12 16.23
C PHE A 102 28.25 -19.29 17.72
N ASN A 103 27.38 -18.86 18.65
CA ASN A 103 27.55 -19.11 20.08
C ASN A 103 27.50 -20.60 20.42
N GLY A 104 26.64 -21.38 19.79
CA GLY A 104 26.58 -22.83 20.01
C GLY A 104 27.84 -23.59 19.55
N LEU A 105 28.54 -23.03 18.55
CA LEU A 105 29.75 -23.64 17.98
C LEU A 105 31.02 -23.30 18.76
N ILE A 106 31.12 -22.11 19.35
CA ILE A 106 32.38 -21.59 19.94
C ILE A 106 32.40 -21.62 21.47
N SER A 107 31.25 -21.59 22.13
CA SER A 107 31.22 -21.39 23.56
C SER A 107 30.39 -22.42 24.31
N ASN A 108 31.11 -23.23 25.14
CA ASN A 108 30.49 -24.00 26.22
C ASN A 108 30.11 -23.10 27.43
N ASN A 109 30.15 -21.78 27.27
CA ASN A 109 29.94 -20.81 28.35
C ASN A 109 28.48 -20.30 28.35
N ARG A 110 27.68 -20.81 29.31
CA ARG A 110 26.27 -20.46 29.52
C ARG A 110 26.01 -18.95 29.67
N LEU A 111 26.97 -18.18 30.14
CA LEU A 111 26.88 -16.72 30.29
C LEU A 111 26.81 -16.00 28.95
N LEU A 112 27.60 -16.39 27.95
CA LEU A 112 27.59 -15.79 26.61
C LEU A 112 26.30 -16.09 25.86
N ILE A 113 25.74 -17.28 26.02
CA ILE A 113 24.45 -17.66 25.47
C ILE A 113 23.33 -16.78 26.06
N GLY A 114 23.36 -16.54 27.38
CA GLY A 114 22.40 -15.65 28.05
C GLY A 114 22.44 -14.20 27.54
N ILE A 115 23.64 -13.64 27.38
CA ILE A 115 23.84 -12.26 26.90
C ILE A 115 23.32 -12.11 25.45
N SER A 116 23.63 -13.08 24.57
CA SER A 116 23.17 -13.02 23.17
C SER A 116 21.65 -13.13 23.06
N ALA A 117 21.00 -13.92 23.91
CA ALA A 117 19.55 -14.02 23.97
C ALA A 117 18.89 -12.69 24.41
N VAL A 118 19.45 -12.03 25.42
CA VAL A 118 18.94 -10.72 25.90
C VAL A 118 19.08 -9.63 24.84
N ILE A 119 20.21 -9.56 24.13
CA ILE A 119 20.42 -8.62 23.04
C ILE A 119 19.40 -8.86 21.91
N GLY A 120 19.12 -10.11 21.59
CA GLY A 120 18.14 -10.47 20.60
C GLY A 120 16.72 -10.06 20.96
N ILE A 121 16.30 -10.30 22.18
CA ILE A 121 14.98 -9.87 22.68
C ILE A 121 14.85 -8.34 22.64
N LEU A 122 15.86 -7.61 23.07
CA LEU A 122 15.88 -6.15 23.02
C LEU A 122 15.78 -5.62 21.58
N SER A 123 16.51 -6.21 20.64
CA SER A 123 16.47 -5.83 19.23
C SER A 123 15.07 -6.06 18.59
N THR A 124 14.43 -7.18 18.91
CA THR A 124 13.06 -7.46 18.43
C THR A 124 12.03 -6.54 19.07
N CYS A 125 12.17 -6.19 20.36
CA CYS A 125 11.30 -5.22 21.03
C CYS A 125 11.40 -3.83 20.41
N VAL A 126 12.61 -3.37 20.06
CA VAL A 126 12.81 -2.06 19.41
C VAL A 126 12.15 -2.04 18.04
N LEU A 127 12.30 -3.09 17.23
CA LEU A 127 11.64 -3.22 15.93
C LEU A 127 10.11 -3.22 16.08
N PHE A 128 9.59 -3.94 17.06
CA PHE A 128 8.15 -4.00 17.32
C PHE A 128 7.60 -2.64 17.78
N TYR A 129 8.35 -1.91 18.61
CA TYR A 129 8.01 -0.55 19.02
C TYR A 129 7.98 0.42 17.82
N GLN A 130 8.97 0.34 16.92
CA GLN A 130 8.99 1.14 15.69
C GLN A 130 7.80 0.84 14.77
N LEU A 131 7.36 -0.42 14.74
CA LEU A 131 6.20 -0.87 13.99
C LEU A 131 4.90 -0.28 14.55
N ILE A 132 4.71 -0.34 15.88
CA ILE A 132 3.51 0.22 16.55
C ILE A 132 3.45 1.74 16.43
N LYS A 133 4.58 2.45 16.56
CA LYS A 133 4.63 3.92 16.48
C LYS A 133 4.25 4.45 15.09
N LYS A 134 4.26 3.59 14.07
CA LYS A 134 3.99 3.96 12.69
C LYS A 134 2.53 3.69 12.26
N PHE A 135 1.78 2.93 13.05
CA PHE A 135 0.34 2.74 12.96
C PHE A 135 -0.40 3.67 13.93
#